data_f87931a5700931a03b68ff0e38629151
#
_entry.id   f87931a5700931a03b68ff0e38629151
#
_cell.length_a   1.000
_cell.length_b   1.000
_cell.length_c   1.000
_cell.angle_alpha   90.00
_cell.angle_beta   90.00
_cell.angle_gamma   90.00
#
_symmetry.space_group_name_H-M   'P 1'
#
loop_
_entity.id
_entity.type
_entity.pdbx_description
1 polymer ?
#
loop_
_entity_poly.entity_id
_entity_poly.type
_entity_poly.pdbx_seq_one_letter_code
_entity_poly.pdbx_strand_id
1 'polypeptide(L)'
;YSEIDSKDPVAIAQNAIKEARAKGYDLVIVDTAGRLAVDEQMMNEIAAIKEAIQPNEILFVVDSMTGQDAVNTAKEFNERLDFDGVVLTKLDGDTRGGAALSIRSVVNKPIKFVGTGEKLDAIDQFHPARMADRILGMGDIVSLVERAQEQYDEEEAKRLQKKIAKNQFDFNDFLSQIGQIKKMGNLKELASMIPGVGKAIKDIDIDDNAFKSIEAIIYSMTPEERRKPEILNGSRRKRIADGSGSRIQD
;
A
#
# COMPACT_ATOMS: atom_id res chain seq x y z
N TYR A 1 10.20 19.68 8.27
CA TYR A 1 11.26 20.61 8.71
C TYR A 1 12.59 20.19 8.11
N SER A 2 13.34 21.11 7.55
CA SER A 2 14.68 20.88 7.00
C SER A 2 15.46 22.20 7.06
N GLU A 3 16.79 22.12 7.21
CA GLU A 3 17.71 23.25 7.14
C GLU A 3 18.71 23.00 6.02
N ILE A 4 18.49 23.64 4.86
CA ILE A 4 19.26 23.38 3.63
C ILE A 4 20.73 23.79 3.77
N ASP A 5 21.01 24.82 4.56
CA ASP A 5 22.36 25.38 4.75
C ASP A 5 23.13 24.75 5.93
N SER A 6 22.47 23.95 6.76
CA SER A 6 23.10 23.27 7.90
C SER A 6 23.65 21.90 7.49
N LYS A 7 24.87 21.61 7.93
CA LYS A 7 25.50 20.29 7.79
C LYS A 7 25.53 19.51 9.11
N ASP A 8 24.91 20.04 10.15
CA ASP A 8 24.87 19.42 11.47
C ASP A 8 23.51 18.73 11.67
N PRO A 9 23.40 17.41 11.47
CA PRO A 9 22.13 16.70 11.58
C PRO A 9 21.60 16.65 13.00
N VAL A 10 22.47 16.72 14.02
CA VAL A 10 22.07 16.76 15.42
C VAL A 10 21.36 18.06 15.72
N ALA A 11 21.92 19.20 15.30
CA ALA A 11 21.30 20.51 15.48
C ALA A 11 19.95 20.59 14.74
N ILE A 12 19.87 20.07 13.52
CA ILE A 12 18.64 20.04 12.72
C ILE A 12 17.53 19.25 13.47
N ALA A 13 17.87 18.07 13.99
CA ALA A 13 16.91 17.24 14.73
C ALA A 13 16.41 17.92 16.02
N GLN A 14 17.33 18.54 16.79
CA GLN A 14 16.96 19.27 18.00
C GLN A 14 16.06 20.48 17.70
N ASN A 15 16.38 21.24 16.64
CA ASN A 15 15.59 22.40 16.22
C ASN A 15 14.21 21.98 15.72
N ALA A 16 14.11 20.86 14.97
CA ALA A 16 12.85 20.29 14.53
C ALA A 16 11.93 19.96 15.72
N ILE A 17 12.48 19.36 16.77
CA ILE A 17 11.71 19.02 17.97
C ILE A 17 11.27 20.30 18.73
N LYS A 18 12.13 21.31 18.83
CA LYS A 18 11.76 22.60 19.44
C LYS A 18 10.61 23.25 18.68
N GLU A 19 10.69 23.27 17.36
CA GLU A 19 9.65 23.83 16.52
C GLU A 19 8.33 23.04 16.61
N ALA A 20 8.41 21.72 16.60
CA ALA A 20 7.24 20.86 16.76
C ALA A 20 6.50 21.14 18.09
N ARG A 21 7.25 21.24 19.19
CA ARG A 21 6.68 21.60 20.51
C ARG A 21 6.05 23.00 20.49
N ALA A 22 6.70 23.98 19.87
CA ALA A 22 6.17 25.33 19.76
C ALA A 22 4.89 25.42 18.94
N LYS A 23 4.73 24.54 17.94
CA LYS A 23 3.55 24.45 17.08
C LYS A 23 2.48 23.48 17.57
N GLY A 24 2.71 22.76 18.66
CA GLY A 24 1.76 21.83 19.27
C GLY A 24 1.57 20.54 18.46
N TYR A 25 2.60 20.06 17.78
CA TYR A 25 2.56 18.75 17.11
C TYR A 25 2.70 17.61 18.13
N ASP A 26 1.86 16.59 17.99
CA ASP A 26 1.84 15.42 18.89
C ASP A 26 2.87 14.36 18.48
N LEU A 27 3.28 14.34 17.21
CA LEU A 27 4.20 13.37 16.65
C LEU A 27 5.30 14.05 15.83
N VAL A 28 6.54 13.60 16.03
CA VAL A 28 7.70 13.98 15.22
C VAL A 28 8.37 12.73 14.70
N ILE A 29 8.52 12.63 13.39
CA ILE A 29 9.30 11.58 12.73
C ILE A 29 10.60 12.19 12.26
N VAL A 30 11.72 11.64 12.72
CA VAL A 30 13.06 12.03 12.29
C VAL A 30 13.55 10.99 11.30
N ASP A 31 13.59 11.35 10.02
CA ASP A 31 14.13 10.52 8.96
C ASP A 31 15.64 10.72 8.86
N THR A 32 16.38 9.62 8.78
CA THR A 32 17.84 9.62 8.70
C THR A 32 18.32 9.09 7.36
N ALA A 33 19.52 9.45 6.95
CA ALA A 33 20.09 8.95 5.71
C ALA A 33 20.22 7.41 5.74
N GLY A 34 19.66 6.75 4.72
CA GLY A 34 19.80 5.32 4.48
C GLY A 34 20.91 5.04 3.48
N ARG A 35 21.78 4.06 3.76
CA ARG A 35 22.79 3.55 2.83
C ARG A 35 22.80 2.03 2.83
N LEU A 36 23.17 1.44 1.71
CA LEU A 36 23.24 -0.03 1.54
C LEU A 36 24.41 -0.66 2.31
N ALA A 37 25.45 0.12 2.63
CA ALA A 37 26.58 -0.35 3.41
C ALA A 37 26.63 0.39 4.74
N VAL A 38 26.92 -0.33 5.81
CA VAL A 38 27.14 0.26 7.13
C VAL A 38 28.44 1.03 7.10
N ASP A 39 28.32 2.35 7.22
CA ASP A 39 29.44 3.27 7.28
C ASP A 39 29.59 3.76 8.73
N GLU A 40 30.80 3.66 9.26
CA GLU A 40 31.08 3.99 10.65
C GLU A 40 30.77 5.47 10.96
N GLN A 41 31.01 6.37 10.00
CA GLN A 41 30.69 7.79 10.15
C GLN A 41 29.17 8.00 10.28
N MET A 42 28.39 7.35 9.43
CA MET A 42 26.92 7.39 9.48
C MET A 42 26.38 6.81 10.80
N MET A 43 26.94 5.70 11.26
CA MET A 43 26.52 5.09 12.52
C MET A 43 26.80 5.97 13.73
N ASN A 44 27.93 6.67 13.74
CA ASN A 44 28.25 7.64 14.78
C ASN A 44 27.31 8.86 14.72
N GLU A 45 26.95 9.32 13.53
CA GLU A 45 26.00 10.42 13.32
C GLU A 45 24.60 10.05 13.86
N ILE A 46 24.07 8.87 13.50
CA ILE A 46 22.76 8.42 13.99
C ILE A 46 22.77 8.19 15.50
N ALA A 47 23.88 7.66 16.06
CA ALA A 47 24.03 7.51 17.50
C ALA A 47 24.04 8.86 18.21
N ALA A 48 24.71 9.86 17.65
CA ALA A 48 24.71 11.22 18.19
C ALA A 48 23.31 11.87 18.13
N ILE A 49 22.57 11.67 17.04
CA ILE A 49 21.17 12.11 16.95
C ILE A 49 20.33 11.44 18.03
N LYS A 50 20.39 10.10 18.17
CA LYS A 50 19.69 9.35 19.20
C LYS A 50 19.95 9.92 20.59
N GLU A 51 21.21 10.15 20.95
CA GLU A 51 21.59 10.68 22.24
C GLU A 51 21.05 12.09 22.47
N ALA A 52 21.09 12.93 21.44
CA ALA A 52 20.68 14.33 21.52
C ALA A 52 19.17 14.54 21.63
N ILE A 53 18.36 13.71 20.98
CA ILE A 53 16.90 13.86 20.94
C ILE A 53 16.15 12.87 21.82
N GLN A 54 16.79 11.79 22.25
CA GLN A 54 16.20 10.71 23.06
C GLN A 54 14.80 10.31 22.57
N PRO A 55 14.69 9.69 21.40
CA PRO A 55 13.41 9.37 20.79
C PRO A 55 12.63 8.37 21.65
N ASN A 56 11.30 8.45 21.62
CA ASN A 56 10.45 7.48 22.30
C ASN A 56 10.53 6.09 21.65
N GLU A 57 10.83 6.05 20.35
CA GLU A 57 10.90 4.83 19.57
C GLU A 57 11.89 4.97 18.42
N ILE A 58 12.67 3.92 18.19
CA ILE A 58 13.59 3.79 17.06
C ILE A 58 13.13 2.63 16.20
N LEU A 59 12.79 2.91 14.94
CA LEU A 59 12.35 1.92 13.97
C LEU A 59 13.43 1.69 12.92
N PHE A 60 13.87 0.44 12.79
CA PHE A 60 14.76 0.03 11.72
C PHE A 60 13.93 -0.36 10.49
N VAL A 61 14.10 0.38 9.40
CA VAL A 61 13.38 0.16 8.15
C VAL A 61 14.24 -0.65 7.20
N VAL A 62 13.73 -1.78 6.73
CA VAL A 62 14.49 -2.69 5.88
C VAL A 62 13.64 -3.25 4.73
N ASP A 63 14.26 -3.39 3.58
CA ASP A 63 13.68 -4.01 2.39
C ASP A 63 13.66 -5.54 2.54
N SER A 64 12.47 -6.14 2.48
CA SER A 64 12.28 -7.59 2.63
C SER A 64 12.92 -8.42 1.49
N MET A 65 13.30 -7.78 0.39
CA MET A 65 13.90 -8.42 -0.78
C MET A 65 15.42 -8.55 -0.70
N THR A 66 16.08 -7.86 0.21
CA THR A 66 17.56 -7.82 0.31
C THR A 66 18.18 -9.07 0.94
N GLY A 67 17.38 -10.02 1.39
CA GLY A 67 17.87 -11.33 1.84
C GLY A 67 18.83 -11.27 3.05
N GLN A 68 19.98 -11.92 2.95
CA GLN A 68 20.93 -12.03 4.07
C GLN A 68 21.58 -10.68 4.43
N ASP A 69 21.72 -9.76 3.48
CA ASP A 69 22.28 -8.44 3.75
C ASP A 69 21.40 -7.63 4.70
N ALA A 70 20.07 -7.77 4.59
CA ALA A 70 19.13 -7.20 5.54
C ALA A 70 19.38 -7.67 6.98
N VAL A 71 19.71 -8.94 7.16
CA VAL A 71 19.95 -9.54 8.49
C VAL A 71 21.24 -9.02 9.08
N ASN A 72 22.31 -8.95 8.28
CA ASN A 72 23.61 -8.45 8.71
C ASN A 72 23.51 -6.97 9.11
N THR A 73 22.89 -6.16 8.27
CA THR A 73 22.65 -4.75 8.54
C THR A 73 21.80 -4.55 9.80
N ALA A 74 20.72 -5.31 9.97
CA ALA A 74 19.88 -5.25 11.17
C ALA A 74 20.68 -5.57 12.45
N LYS A 75 21.60 -6.55 12.41
CA LYS A 75 22.45 -6.90 13.53
C LYS A 75 23.36 -5.74 13.93
N GLU A 76 24.07 -5.13 12.98
CA GLU A 76 24.97 -4.01 13.23
C GLU A 76 24.25 -2.78 13.78
N PHE A 77 23.08 -2.44 13.19
CA PHE A 77 22.24 -1.36 13.71
C PHE A 77 21.71 -1.65 15.11
N ASN A 78 21.33 -2.90 15.41
CA ASN A 78 20.86 -3.27 16.74
C ASN A 78 21.96 -3.17 17.77
N GLU A 79 23.17 -3.61 17.47
CA GLU A 79 24.33 -3.52 18.38
C GLU A 79 24.70 -2.09 18.74
N ARG A 80 24.56 -1.15 17.78
CA ARG A 80 24.92 0.28 17.98
C ARG A 80 23.76 1.12 18.54
N LEU A 81 22.56 0.89 18.06
CA LEU A 81 21.43 1.77 18.33
C LEU A 81 20.40 1.15 19.27
N ASP A 82 20.42 -0.17 19.47
CA ASP A 82 19.42 -0.86 20.26
C ASP A 82 17.99 -0.39 19.90
N PHE A 83 17.62 -0.53 18.62
CA PHE A 83 16.34 -0.09 18.12
C PHE A 83 15.17 -0.88 18.72
N ASP A 84 13.97 -0.28 18.72
CA ASP A 84 12.78 -0.83 19.41
C ASP A 84 11.95 -1.76 18.52
N GLY A 85 12.07 -1.63 17.21
CA GLY A 85 11.28 -2.43 16.28
C GLY A 85 11.74 -2.33 14.85
N VAL A 86 11.18 -3.20 14.01
CA VAL A 86 11.50 -3.33 12.60
C VAL A 86 10.28 -3.00 11.75
N VAL A 87 10.49 -2.27 10.65
CA VAL A 87 9.53 -2.07 9.58
C VAL A 87 10.03 -2.82 8.34
N LEU A 88 9.26 -3.78 7.85
CA LEU A 88 9.57 -4.51 6.62
C LEU A 88 8.87 -3.85 5.44
N THR A 89 9.61 -3.39 4.46
CA THR A 89 9.07 -2.81 3.24
C THR A 89 9.07 -3.80 2.06
N LYS A 90 8.36 -3.45 1.00
CA LYS A 90 8.29 -4.20 -0.28
C LYS A 90 7.77 -5.64 -0.14
N LEU A 91 6.82 -5.86 0.77
CA LEU A 91 6.15 -7.16 0.90
C LEU A 91 5.15 -7.45 -0.23
N ASP A 92 4.82 -6.47 -1.05
CA ASP A 92 4.08 -6.59 -2.31
C ASP A 92 4.88 -7.29 -3.41
N GLY A 93 6.21 -7.33 -3.28
CA GLY A 93 7.08 -8.13 -4.14
C GLY A 93 6.85 -9.64 -3.96
N ASP A 94 7.47 -10.46 -4.84
CA ASP A 94 7.34 -11.94 -4.82
C ASP A 94 8.08 -12.60 -3.63
N THR A 95 8.11 -11.92 -2.48
CA THR A 95 8.79 -12.42 -1.28
C THR A 95 7.83 -13.15 -0.37
N ARG A 96 8.19 -14.37 0.02
CA ARG A 96 7.45 -15.15 1.01
C ARG A 96 7.65 -14.64 2.44
N GLY A 97 8.31 -13.48 2.64
CA GLY A 97 8.56 -12.92 3.96
C GLY A 97 9.65 -13.65 4.77
N GLY A 98 10.54 -14.42 4.13
CA GLY A 98 11.62 -15.13 4.80
C GLY A 98 12.57 -14.22 5.58
N ALA A 99 12.78 -12.99 5.12
CA ALA A 99 13.54 -11.96 5.82
C ALA A 99 12.99 -11.68 7.23
N ALA A 100 11.66 -11.73 7.42
CA ALA A 100 11.02 -11.52 8.71
C ALA A 100 11.51 -12.52 9.77
N LEU A 101 11.55 -13.81 9.42
CA LEU A 101 12.04 -14.87 10.33
C LEU A 101 13.52 -14.68 10.66
N SER A 102 14.34 -14.42 9.64
CA SER A 102 15.78 -14.27 9.80
C SER A 102 16.14 -13.07 10.68
N ILE A 103 15.53 -11.91 10.41
CA ILE A 103 15.74 -10.70 11.21
C ILE A 103 15.28 -10.93 12.64
N ARG A 104 14.08 -11.49 12.85
CA ARG A 104 13.53 -11.76 14.18
C ARG A 104 14.43 -12.69 14.99
N SER A 105 15.00 -13.73 14.36
CA SER A 105 15.86 -14.68 15.04
C SER A 105 17.23 -14.11 15.43
N VAL A 106 17.77 -13.17 14.62
CA VAL A 106 19.10 -12.60 14.82
C VAL A 106 19.08 -11.43 15.81
N VAL A 107 18.15 -10.48 15.63
CA VAL A 107 18.15 -9.27 16.46
C VAL A 107 17.19 -9.34 17.64
N ASN A 108 16.31 -10.33 17.69
CA ASN A 108 15.31 -10.52 18.74
C ASN A 108 14.42 -9.29 19.03
N LYS A 109 14.23 -8.42 18.03
CA LYS A 109 13.36 -7.25 18.12
C LYS A 109 12.03 -7.53 17.42
N PRO A 110 10.90 -6.92 17.86
CA PRO A 110 9.62 -7.12 17.22
C PRO A 110 9.60 -6.46 15.83
N ILE A 111 8.94 -7.12 14.87
CA ILE A 111 8.51 -6.45 13.66
C ILE A 111 7.20 -5.75 14.02
N LYS A 112 7.10 -4.44 13.75
CA LYS A 112 5.94 -3.63 14.13
C LYS A 112 5.04 -3.32 12.95
N PHE A 113 5.64 -2.99 11.81
CA PHE A 113 4.91 -2.60 10.61
C PHE A 113 5.43 -3.32 9.37
N VAL A 114 4.56 -3.39 8.37
CA VAL A 114 4.87 -3.92 7.04
C VAL A 114 4.38 -2.95 5.97
N GLY A 115 5.20 -2.71 4.95
CA GLY A 115 4.85 -1.96 3.76
C GLY A 115 4.53 -2.90 2.61
N THR A 116 3.34 -2.76 2.05
CA THR A 116 2.79 -3.60 0.97
C THR A 116 2.61 -2.84 -0.34
N GLY A 117 3.19 -1.65 -0.46
CA GLY A 117 3.12 -0.80 -1.65
C GLY A 117 3.74 0.57 -1.41
N GLU A 118 3.59 1.47 -2.39
CA GLU A 118 4.21 2.81 -2.39
C GLU A 118 3.30 3.91 -1.82
N LYS A 119 2.03 3.62 -1.61
CA LYS A 119 1.05 4.60 -1.11
C LYS A 119 1.06 4.66 0.42
N LEU A 120 0.60 5.79 0.97
CA LEU A 120 0.53 5.99 2.43
C LEU A 120 -0.42 5.02 3.13
N ASP A 121 -1.43 4.52 2.44
CA ASP A 121 -2.38 3.52 2.90
C ASP A 121 -1.87 2.07 2.78
N ALA A 122 -0.67 1.88 2.22
CA ALA A 122 -0.02 0.59 2.06
C ALA A 122 0.93 0.22 3.21
N ILE A 123 0.72 0.77 4.39
CA ILE A 123 1.41 0.39 5.62
C ILE A 123 0.43 -0.27 6.58
N ASP A 124 0.76 -1.48 7.03
CA ASP A 124 -0.06 -2.27 7.94
C ASP A 124 0.70 -2.63 9.21
N GLN A 125 -0.02 -2.90 10.30
CA GLN A 125 0.55 -3.48 11.49
C GLN A 125 1.01 -4.92 11.20
N PHE A 126 2.15 -5.32 11.76
CA PHE A 126 2.64 -6.69 11.61
C PHE A 126 1.81 -7.69 12.42
N HIS A 127 1.28 -8.70 11.74
CA HIS A 127 0.54 -9.81 12.34
C HIS A 127 1.32 -11.12 12.18
N PRO A 128 1.93 -11.66 13.26
CA PRO A 128 2.79 -12.86 13.17
C PRO A 128 2.09 -14.07 12.55
N ALA A 129 0.83 -14.33 12.90
CA ALA A 129 0.07 -15.47 12.38
C ALA A 129 -0.14 -15.35 10.85
N ARG A 130 -0.56 -14.17 10.37
CA ARG A 130 -0.74 -13.91 8.93
C ARG A 130 0.58 -14.05 8.15
N MET A 131 1.69 -13.59 8.75
CA MET A 131 3.01 -13.76 8.14
C MET A 131 3.42 -15.24 8.07
N ALA A 132 3.14 -16.02 9.10
CA ALA A 132 3.38 -17.47 9.09
C ALA A 132 2.58 -18.16 7.99
N ASP A 133 1.29 -17.85 7.86
CA ASP A 133 0.43 -18.41 6.81
C ASP A 133 0.95 -18.04 5.40
N ARG A 134 1.39 -16.79 5.21
CA ARG A 134 2.02 -16.32 3.97
C ARG A 134 3.30 -17.12 3.64
N ILE A 135 4.19 -17.32 4.62
CA ILE A 135 5.43 -18.09 4.46
C ILE A 135 5.12 -19.54 4.07
N LEU A 136 4.11 -20.15 4.69
CA LEU A 136 3.66 -21.50 4.41
C LEU A 136 2.89 -21.63 3.08
N GLY A 137 2.57 -20.51 2.41
CA GLY A 137 1.81 -20.50 1.18
C GLY A 137 0.32 -20.78 1.38
N MET A 138 -0.20 -20.58 2.59
CA MET A 138 -1.61 -20.76 2.93
C MET A 138 -2.48 -19.56 2.54
N GLY A 139 -1.87 -18.47 2.07
CA GLY A 139 -2.54 -17.22 1.72
C GLY A 139 -2.85 -16.35 2.94
N ASP A 140 -3.39 -15.16 2.70
CA ASP A 140 -3.83 -14.23 3.75
C ASP A 140 -5.32 -13.92 3.61
N ILE A 141 -6.15 -14.93 3.90
CA ILE A 141 -7.61 -14.84 3.78
C ILE A 141 -8.17 -13.80 4.77
N VAL A 142 -7.55 -13.63 5.92
CA VAL A 142 -8.02 -12.71 6.96
C VAL A 142 -7.89 -11.26 6.47
N SER A 143 -6.73 -10.89 5.95
CA SER A 143 -6.54 -9.55 5.36
C SER A 143 -7.46 -9.29 4.18
N LEU A 144 -7.72 -10.32 3.35
CA LEU A 144 -8.69 -10.21 2.26
C LEU A 144 -10.10 -9.89 2.77
N VAL A 145 -10.55 -10.61 3.81
CA VAL A 145 -11.87 -10.41 4.41
C VAL A 145 -11.98 -9.05 5.09
N GLU A 146 -10.95 -8.62 5.82
CA GLU A 146 -10.90 -7.31 6.47
C GLU A 146 -10.97 -6.17 5.44
N ARG A 147 -10.16 -6.21 4.39
CA ARG A 147 -10.21 -5.22 3.30
C ARG A 147 -11.57 -5.21 2.60
N ALA A 148 -12.16 -6.38 2.39
CA ALA A 148 -13.51 -6.48 1.83
C ALA A 148 -14.55 -5.85 2.77
N GLN A 149 -14.44 -6.05 4.08
CA GLN A 149 -15.35 -5.49 5.07
C GLN A 149 -15.19 -3.97 5.22
N GLU A 150 -13.97 -3.43 5.21
CA GLU A 150 -13.70 -1.99 5.29
C GLU A 150 -14.27 -1.22 4.08
N GLN A 151 -14.30 -1.86 2.92
CA GLN A 151 -14.81 -1.26 1.67
C GLN A 151 -16.28 -1.57 1.41
N TYR A 152 -16.90 -2.41 2.25
CA TYR A 152 -18.27 -2.87 2.05
C TYR A 152 -19.27 -1.87 2.64
N ASP A 153 -19.88 -1.07 1.76
CA ASP A 153 -21.01 -0.23 2.10
C ASP A 153 -22.31 -1.04 2.01
N GLU A 154 -22.79 -1.49 3.18
CA GLU A 154 -24.00 -2.33 3.29
C GLU A 154 -25.25 -1.60 2.75
N GLU A 155 -25.33 -0.29 2.90
CA GLU A 155 -26.46 0.50 2.39
C GLU A 155 -26.43 0.57 0.86
N GLU A 156 -25.24 0.79 0.29
CA GLU A 156 -25.06 0.82 -1.16
C GLU A 156 -25.33 -0.56 -1.78
N ALA A 157 -24.89 -1.63 -1.15
CA ALA A 157 -25.18 -3.00 -1.61
C ALA A 157 -26.69 -3.32 -1.58
N LYS A 158 -27.41 -2.95 -0.52
CA LYS A 158 -28.88 -3.09 -0.43
C LYS A 158 -29.59 -2.25 -1.48
N ARG A 159 -29.11 -1.04 -1.75
CA ARG A 159 -29.65 -0.16 -2.79
C ARG A 159 -29.48 -0.76 -4.18
N LEU A 160 -28.28 -1.28 -4.45
CA LEU A 160 -27.96 -1.93 -5.72
C LEU A 160 -28.82 -3.17 -5.97
N GLN A 161 -28.94 -4.03 -4.96
CA GLN A 161 -29.80 -5.23 -5.01
C GLN A 161 -31.26 -4.86 -5.36
N LYS A 162 -31.81 -3.80 -4.75
CA LYS A 162 -33.15 -3.30 -5.06
C LYS A 162 -33.27 -2.79 -6.49
N LYS A 163 -32.25 -2.11 -7.02
CA LYS A 163 -32.22 -1.64 -8.39
C LYS A 163 -32.15 -2.77 -9.42
N ILE A 164 -31.29 -3.78 -9.15
CA ILE A 164 -31.20 -4.98 -10.00
C ILE A 164 -32.54 -5.72 -10.04
N ALA A 165 -33.17 -5.93 -8.87
CA ALA A 165 -34.47 -6.60 -8.79
C ALA A 165 -35.58 -5.85 -9.54
N LYS A 166 -35.46 -4.53 -9.74
CA LYS A 166 -36.41 -3.69 -10.49
C LYS A 166 -35.99 -3.45 -11.93
N ASN A 167 -34.94 -4.08 -12.45
CA ASN A 167 -34.34 -3.80 -13.77
C ASN A 167 -33.99 -2.30 -13.97
N GLN A 168 -33.52 -1.62 -12.91
CA GLN A 168 -33.16 -0.22 -12.89
C GLN A 168 -31.64 0.00 -12.79
N PHE A 169 -30.84 -1.04 -13.02
CA PHE A 169 -29.40 -0.95 -13.03
C PHE A 169 -28.92 -0.16 -14.27
N ASP A 170 -28.15 0.90 -14.04
CA ASP A 170 -27.70 1.81 -15.09
C ASP A 170 -26.15 1.91 -15.14
N PHE A 171 -25.62 2.67 -16.11
CA PHE A 171 -24.16 2.85 -16.25
C PHE A 171 -23.52 3.66 -15.11
N ASN A 172 -24.26 4.46 -14.36
CA ASN A 172 -23.73 5.12 -13.18
C ASN A 172 -23.54 4.12 -12.03
N ASP A 173 -24.47 3.17 -11.88
CA ASP A 173 -24.32 2.08 -10.92
C ASP A 173 -23.12 1.20 -11.28
N PHE A 174 -22.90 0.96 -12.58
CA PHE A 174 -21.74 0.21 -13.05
C PHE A 174 -20.41 0.93 -12.77
N LEU A 175 -20.34 2.26 -12.99
CA LEU A 175 -19.19 3.08 -12.62
C LEU A 175 -18.92 3.03 -11.11
N SER A 176 -19.98 3.09 -10.29
CA SER A 176 -19.85 2.95 -8.83
C SER A 176 -19.22 1.62 -8.45
N GLN A 177 -19.64 0.51 -9.08
CA GLN A 177 -19.06 -0.82 -8.85
C GLN A 177 -17.59 -0.89 -9.27
N ILE A 178 -17.22 -0.34 -10.45
CA ILE A 178 -15.82 -0.25 -10.85
C ILE A 178 -15.01 0.55 -9.82
N GLY A 179 -15.56 1.66 -9.33
CA GLY A 179 -14.94 2.50 -8.32
C GLY A 179 -14.70 1.76 -7.00
N GLN A 180 -15.66 0.92 -6.56
CA GLN A 180 -15.50 0.08 -5.38
C GLN A 180 -14.41 -0.99 -5.57
N ILE A 181 -14.42 -1.68 -6.73
CA ILE A 181 -13.38 -2.66 -7.07
C ILE A 181 -11.98 -2.01 -7.04
N LYS A 182 -11.84 -0.83 -7.61
CA LYS A 182 -10.56 -0.09 -7.61
C LYS A 182 -10.11 0.33 -6.20
N LYS A 183 -11.05 0.67 -5.31
CA LYS A 183 -10.75 1.01 -3.92
C LYS A 183 -10.26 -0.21 -3.11
N MET A 184 -10.68 -1.42 -3.46
CA MET A 184 -10.21 -2.65 -2.81
C MET A 184 -8.74 -2.97 -3.08
N GLY A 185 -8.08 -2.20 -3.97
CA GLY A 185 -6.68 -2.39 -4.34
C GLY A 185 -6.50 -3.12 -5.66
N ASN A 186 -5.25 -3.49 -5.96
CA ASN A 186 -4.92 -4.19 -7.21
C ASN A 186 -5.56 -5.59 -7.20
N LEU A 187 -6.36 -5.90 -8.22
CA LEU A 187 -7.00 -7.22 -8.37
C LEU A 187 -6.01 -8.38 -8.33
N LYS A 188 -4.78 -8.14 -8.79
CA LYS A 188 -3.69 -9.11 -8.75
C LYS A 188 -3.23 -9.41 -7.32
N GLU A 189 -3.21 -8.38 -6.45
CA GLU A 189 -2.93 -8.54 -5.02
C GLU A 189 -4.04 -9.31 -4.32
N LEU A 190 -5.30 -8.93 -4.54
CA LEU A 190 -6.46 -9.62 -3.95
C LEU A 190 -6.48 -11.11 -4.34
N ALA A 191 -6.20 -11.40 -5.61
CA ALA A 191 -6.13 -12.75 -6.11
C ALA A 191 -4.94 -13.55 -5.53
N SER A 192 -3.81 -12.88 -5.24
CA SER A 192 -2.65 -13.52 -4.61
C SER A 192 -2.90 -13.95 -3.16
N MET A 193 -3.89 -13.35 -2.50
CA MET A 193 -4.30 -13.69 -1.13
C MET A 193 -5.14 -14.97 -1.07
N ILE A 194 -5.69 -15.42 -2.20
CA ILE A 194 -6.50 -16.66 -2.26
C ILE A 194 -5.58 -17.88 -2.43
N PRO A 195 -5.63 -18.88 -1.54
CA PRO A 195 -4.83 -20.09 -1.64
C PRO A 195 -5.04 -20.82 -2.97
N GLY A 196 -3.98 -21.17 -3.68
CA GLY A 196 -4.03 -21.91 -4.93
C GLY A 196 -4.32 -21.09 -6.19
N VAL A 197 -4.85 -19.88 -6.08
CA VAL A 197 -5.21 -19.02 -7.22
C VAL A 197 -4.05 -18.14 -7.67
N GLY A 198 -3.16 -17.74 -6.76
CA GLY A 198 -2.04 -16.84 -7.05
C GLY A 198 -1.08 -17.35 -8.15
N LYS A 199 -0.93 -18.68 -8.31
CA LYS A 199 -0.13 -19.26 -9.39
C LYS A 199 -0.84 -19.20 -10.74
N ALA A 200 -2.16 -19.36 -10.77
CA ALA A 200 -2.95 -19.38 -12.00
C ALA A 200 -3.15 -17.97 -12.59
N ILE A 201 -3.04 -16.92 -11.75
CA ILE A 201 -3.25 -15.52 -12.16
C ILE A 201 -1.94 -14.81 -12.53
N LYS A 202 -0.76 -15.39 -12.19
CA LYS A 202 0.54 -14.82 -12.63
C LYS A 202 0.64 -14.63 -14.14
N ASP A 203 -0.05 -15.48 -14.91
CA ASP A 203 -0.05 -15.47 -16.38
C ASP A 203 -1.25 -14.71 -16.99
N ILE A 204 -2.17 -14.22 -16.17
CA ILE A 204 -3.30 -13.41 -16.62
C ILE A 204 -2.94 -11.95 -16.37
N ASP A 205 -2.72 -11.24 -17.46
CA ASP A 205 -2.48 -9.79 -17.42
C ASP A 205 -3.81 -9.08 -17.15
N ILE A 206 -4.22 -9.05 -15.86
CA ILE A 206 -5.33 -8.22 -15.42
C ILE A 206 -4.77 -6.81 -15.31
N ASP A 207 -4.76 -6.12 -16.45
CA ASP A 207 -4.28 -4.74 -16.54
C ASP A 207 -5.27 -3.80 -15.84
N ASP A 208 -4.77 -2.96 -14.93
CA ASP A 208 -5.51 -1.82 -14.35
C ASP A 208 -6.09 -0.91 -15.46
N ASN A 209 -5.56 -1.01 -16.69
CA ASN A 209 -6.06 -0.31 -17.87
C ASN A 209 -7.37 -0.92 -18.43
N ALA A 210 -7.71 -2.16 -18.13
CA ALA A 210 -8.96 -2.77 -18.61
C ALA A 210 -10.19 -1.95 -18.22
N PHE A 211 -10.21 -1.43 -16.99
CA PHE A 211 -11.30 -0.56 -16.54
C PHE A 211 -11.25 0.85 -17.12
N LYS A 212 -10.07 1.36 -17.48
CA LYS A 212 -9.94 2.71 -18.07
C LYS A 212 -10.68 2.84 -19.39
N SER A 213 -10.63 1.82 -20.24
CA SER A 213 -11.35 1.80 -21.50
C SER A 213 -12.87 1.85 -21.29
N ILE A 214 -13.38 1.03 -20.39
CA ILE A 214 -14.80 1.00 -20.05
C ILE A 214 -15.26 2.31 -19.44
N GLU A 215 -14.49 2.87 -18.52
CA GLU A 215 -14.77 4.18 -17.93
C GLU A 215 -14.79 5.29 -18.98
N ALA A 216 -13.83 5.31 -19.91
CA ALA A 216 -13.78 6.29 -20.99
C ALA A 216 -15.03 6.24 -21.87
N ILE A 217 -15.50 5.02 -22.20
CA ILE A 217 -16.75 4.81 -22.96
C ILE A 217 -17.93 5.42 -22.17
N ILE A 218 -18.07 5.08 -20.89
CA ILE A 218 -19.21 5.56 -20.08
C ILE A 218 -19.12 7.06 -19.83
N TYR A 219 -17.90 7.62 -19.60
CA TYR A 219 -17.75 9.08 -19.44
C TYR A 219 -18.03 9.86 -20.72
N SER A 220 -17.90 9.25 -21.88
CA SER A 220 -18.30 9.84 -23.17
C SER A 220 -19.81 9.87 -23.40
N MET A 221 -20.59 9.16 -22.58
CA MET A 221 -22.06 9.21 -22.58
C MET A 221 -22.57 10.45 -21.88
N THR A 222 -23.71 10.98 -22.34
CA THR A 222 -24.44 12.01 -21.61
C THR A 222 -25.05 11.44 -20.31
N PRO A 223 -25.40 12.28 -19.31
CA PRO A 223 -26.07 11.81 -18.10
C PRO A 223 -27.40 11.08 -18.36
N GLU A 224 -28.12 11.43 -19.44
CA GLU A 224 -29.34 10.73 -19.80
C GLU A 224 -29.07 9.35 -20.40
N GLU A 225 -28.06 9.23 -21.27
CA GLU A 225 -27.64 7.95 -21.86
C GLU A 225 -27.14 6.98 -20.82
N ARG A 226 -26.47 7.46 -19.76
CA ARG A 226 -26.03 6.61 -18.64
C ARG A 226 -27.21 6.06 -17.85
N ARG A 227 -28.28 6.87 -17.68
CA ARG A 227 -29.47 6.47 -16.91
C ARG A 227 -30.45 5.62 -17.71
N LYS A 228 -30.46 5.75 -19.03
CA LYS A 228 -31.40 5.09 -19.94
C LYS A 228 -30.66 4.46 -21.11
N PRO A 229 -30.04 3.26 -20.92
CA PRO A 229 -29.30 2.60 -21.98
C PRO A 229 -30.10 2.32 -23.25
N GLU A 230 -31.41 2.19 -23.12
CA GLU A 230 -32.33 1.92 -24.23
C GLU A 230 -32.39 3.03 -25.29
N ILE A 231 -31.93 4.26 -24.99
CA ILE A 231 -31.89 5.34 -26.00
C ILE A 231 -30.65 5.29 -26.88
N LEU A 232 -29.71 4.38 -26.64
CA LEU A 232 -28.46 4.25 -27.40
C LEU A 232 -28.71 3.70 -28.80
N ASN A 233 -28.87 4.59 -29.79
CA ASN A 233 -28.95 4.25 -31.21
C ASN A 233 -27.57 4.28 -31.89
N GLY A 234 -27.48 3.91 -33.16
CA GLY A 234 -26.23 3.81 -33.92
C GLY A 234 -25.45 5.12 -33.99
N SER A 235 -26.11 6.28 -34.13
CA SER A 235 -25.44 7.60 -34.18
C SER A 235 -24.83 7.95 -32.81
N ARG A 236 -25.54 7.67 -31.72
CA ARG A 236 -25.05 7.87 -30.35
C ARG A 236 -23.87 6.98 -30.02
N ARG A 237 -23.93 5.69 -30.38
CA ARG A 237 -22.82 4.75 -30.23
C ARG A 237 -21.57 5.22 -30.98
N LYS A 238 -21.72 5.72 -32.21
CA LYS A 238 -20.60 6.27 -32.99
C LYS A 238 -19.97 7.46 -32.27
N ARG A 239 -20.79 8.44 -31.82
CA ARG A 239 -20.28 9.60 -31.06
C ARG A 239 -19.57 9.21 -29.78
N ILE A 240 -20.09 8.23 -29.03
CA ILE A 240 -19.49 7.72 -27.79
C ILE A 240 -18.14 7.06 -28.10
N ALA A 241 -18.09 6.22 -29.13
CA ALA A 241 -16.85 5.57 -29.56
C ALA A 241 -15.79 6.60 -29.98
N ASP A 242 -16.16 7.58 -30.80
CA ASP A 242 -15.25 8.65 -31.22
C ASP A 242 -14.76 9.48 -30.01
N GLY A 243 -15.62 9.76 -29.03
CA GLY A 243 -15.30 10.53 -27.82
C GLY A 243 -14.43 9.78 -26.82
N SER A 244 -14.52 8.47 -26.76
CA SER A 244 -13.74 7.58 -25.86
C SER A 244 -12.44 7.07 -26.48
N GLY A 245 -12.23 7.30 -27.77
CA GLY A 245 -11.12 6.71 -28.51
C GLY A 245 -11.24 5.19 -28.72
N SER A 246 -12.46 4.64 -28.60
CA SER A 246 -12.77 3.22 -28.75
C SER A 246 -13.40 2.93 -30.14
N ARG A 247 -13.52 1.67 -30.48
CA ARG A 247 -14.25 1.26 -31.70
C ARG A 247 -15.72 1.03 -31.38
N ILE A 248 -16.60 1.17 -32.37
CA ILE A 248 -18.06 0.94 -32.20
C ILE A 248 -18.36 -0.50 -31.74
N GLN A 249 -17.44 -1.43 -32.00
CA GLN A 249 -17.58 -2.84 -31.66
C GLN A 249 -17.19 -3.16 -30.21
N ASP A 250 -16.42 -2.28 -29.56
CA ASP A 250 -16.04 -2.37 -28.15
C ASP A 250 -17.22 -1.95 -27.27
#